data_fbfba020bc5547f101398fa16d61021c
#
_entry.id   fbfba020bc5547f101398fa16d61021c
#
_cell.length_a   1.000
_cell.length_b   1.000
_cell.length_c   1.000
_cell.angle_alpha   90.00
_cell.angle_beta   90.00
_cell.angle_gamma   90.00
#
_symmetry.space_group_name_H-M   'P 1'
#
loop_
_entity.id
_entity.type
_entity.pdbx_description
1 polymer ?
#
loop_
_entity_poly.entity_id
_entity_poly.type
_entity_poly.pdbx_seq_one_letter_code
_entity_poly.pdbx_strand_id
1 'polypeptide(L)'
;MADDLVLRSPLAHARGVIGRYPEPNQRVVFEFERVAARLVHMVGVHRPLAVEWWVGDTQTHATTLRPWIGVDRAPADRIVEAQP
;
A
#
# COMPACT_ATOMS: atom_id res chain seq x y z
N MET A 1 13.09 9.63 -11.60
CA MET A 1 12.63 8.28 -11.97
C MET A 1 12.04 7.60 -10.76
N ALA A 2 10.89 6.96 -10.90
CA ALA A 2 10.26 6.28 -9.79
C ALA A 2 10.93 4.93 -9.56
N ASP A 3 11.26 4.64 -8.30
CA ASP A 3 11.77 3.35 -7.88
C ASP A 3 10.64 2.56 -7.24
N ASP A 4 10.48 1.31 -7.65
CA ASP A 4 9.51 0.41 -7.06
C ASP A 4 10.21 -0.49 -6.05
N LEU A 5 9.72 -0.48 -4.82
CA LEU A 5 10.12 -1.44 -3.81
C LEU A 5 9.03 -2.51 -3.73
N VAL A 6 9.35 -3.74 -4.11
CA VAL A 6 8.38 -4.83 -4.16
C VAL A 6 8.56 -5.73 -2.94
N LEU A 7 7.49 -5.93 -2.19
CA LEU A 7 7.47 -6.72 -0.97
C LEU A 7 6.54 -7.93 -1.14
N ARG A 8 7.08 -9.13 -0.96
CA ARG A 8 6.35 -10.38 -1.17
C ARG A 8 6.28 -11.26 0.07
N SER A 9 7.17 -11.06 1.03
CA SER A 9 7.19 -11.90 2.23
C SER A 9 6.08 -11.50 3.19
N PRO A 10 5.51 -12.45 3.96
CA PRO A 10 4.51 -12.12 4.97
C PRO A 10 5.03 -11.12 6.02
N LEU A 11 6.30 -11.23 6.40
CA LEU A 11 6.91 -10.29 7.35
C LEU A 11 6.99 -8.88 6.79
N ALA A 12 7.37 -8.75 5.51
CA ALA A 12 7.42 -7.45 4.85
C ALA A 12 6.01 -6.83 4.75
N HIS A 13 4.98 -7.64 4.43
CA HIS A 13 3.59 -7.18 4.41
C HIS A 13 3.12 -6.70 5.77
N ALA A 14 3.47 -7.42 6.84
CA ALA A 14 3.06 -7.05 8.19
C ALA A 14 3.64 -5.71 8.62
N ARG A 15 4.86 -5.39 8.19
CA ARG A 15 5.50 -4.11 8.52
C ARG A 15 4.96 -2.95 7.69
N GLY A 16 4.72 -3.19 6.39
CA GLY A 16 4.24 -2.16 5.50
C GLY A 16 5.04 -0.87 5.59
N VAL A 17 4.35 0.27 5.59
CA VAL A 17 4.97 1.60 5.67
C VAL A 17 5.31 2.03 7.09
N ILE A 18 4.91 1.28 8.12
CA ILE A 18 5.29 1.59 9.51
C ILE A 18 6.81 1.60 9.64
N GLY A 19 7.47 0.64 9.02
CA GLY A 19 8.93 0.58 9.01
C GLY A 19 9.58 1.31 7.85
N ARG A 20 8.79 1.76 6.86
CA ARG A 20 9.36 2.34 5.64
C ARG A 20 8.33 3.16 4.89
N TYR A 21 8.25 4.45 5.19
CA TYR A 21 7.43 5.36 4.41
C TYR A 21 8.07 5.55 3.02
N PRO A 22 7.30 5.59 1.92
CA PRO A 22 7.86 5.76 0.58
C PRO A 22 8.66 7.05 0.44
N GLU A 23 9.81 6.97 -0.23
CA GLU A 23 10.56 8.15 -0.63
C GLU A 23 9.80 8.92 -1.71
N PRO A 24 10.12 10.22 -1.94
CA PRO A 24 9.55 10.92 -3.08
C PRO A 24 9.84 10.16 -4.38
N ASN A 25 8.82 10.01 -5.22
CA ASN A 25 8.87 9.27 -6.48
C ASN A 25 9.14 7.77 -6.33
N GLN A 26 9.05 7.23 -5.12
CA GLN A 26 9.14 5.80 -4.87
C GLN A 26 7.73 5.23 -4.68
N ARG A 27 7.51 4.03 -5.20
CA ARG A 27 6.31 3.25 -4.92
C ARG A 27 6.69 2.01 -4.12
N VAL A 28 5.91 1.71 -3.10
CA VAL A 28 6.04 0.47 -2.33
C VAL A 28 4.94 -0.46 -2.81
N VAL A 29 5.32 -1.59 -3.39
CA VAL A 29 4.40 -2.54 -3.99
C VAL A 29 4.35 -3.80 -3.15
N PHE A 30 3.16 -4.15 -2.66
CA PHE A 30 2.91 -5.38 -1.93
C PHE A 30 2.24 -6.36 -2.88
N GLU A 31 2.87 -7.50 -3.11
CA GLU A 31 2.31 -8.57 -3.95
C GLU A 31 1.87 -9.73 -3.10
N PHE A 32 0.70 -10.27 -3.42
CA PHE A 32 0.08 -11.39 -2.71
C PHE A 32 -0.20 -12.49 -3.72
N GLU A 33 -0.21 -13.74 -3.25
CA GLU A 33 -0.48 -14.89 -4.11
C GLU A 33 -1.94 -14.99 -4.52
N ARG A 34 -2.85 -14.43 -3.73
CA ARG A 34 -4.29 -14.56 -3.94
C ARG A 34 -4.98 -13.23 -3.85
N VAL A 35 -6.06 -13.10 -4.59
CA VAL A 35 -6.99 -11.99 -4.43
C VAL A 35 -7.77 -12.18 -3.12
N ALA A 36 -7.81 -11.14 -2.32
CA ALA A 36 -8.61 -11.10 -1.11
C ALA A 36 -8.94 -9.64 -0.78
N ALA A 37 -9.89 -9.43 0.11
CA ALA A 37 -10.11 -8.09 0.66
C ALA A 37 -8.88 -7.72 1.49
N ARG A 38 -8.21 -6.62 1.11
CA ARG A 38 -6.99 -6.15 1.74
C ARG A 38 -7.24 -4.82 2.41
N LEU A 39 -7.04 -4.79 3.72
CA LEU A 39 -7.21 -3.58 4.52
C LEU A 39 -5.86 -2.88 4.67
N VAL A 40 -5.87 -1.57 4.48
CA VAL A 40 -4.72 -0.70 4.77
C VAL A 40 -5.15 0.28 5.84
N HIS A 41 -4.35 0.40 6.91
CA HIS A 41 -4.59 1.35 7.99
C HIS A 41 -3.37 2.23 8.20
N MET A 42 -3.57 3.35 8.87
CA MET A 42 -2.57 4.39 9.05
C MET A 42 -2.06 4.50 10.50
N VAL A 43 -2.33 3.50 11.35
CA VAL A 43 -1.81 3.50 12.72
C VAL A 43 -0.28 3.53 12.68
N GLY A 44 0.32 4.53 13.32
CA GLY A 44 1.76 4.72 13.31
C GLY A 44 2.31 5.49 12.10
N VAL A 45 1.47 5.89 11.16
CA VAL A 45 1.88 6.62 9.96
C VAL A 45 1.43 8.07 10.10
N HIS A 46 2.38 9.00 10.23
CA HIS A 46 2.05 10.41 10.52
C HIS A 46 2.06 11.32 9.29
N ARG A 47 2.12 10.75 8.10
CA ARG A 47 2.04 11.50 6.84
C ARG A 47 0.98 10.85 5.96
N PRO A 48 0.27 11.62 5.12
CA PRO A 48 -0.74 11.03 4.23
C PRO A 48 -0.10 10.05 3.26
N LEU A 49 -0.88 9.06 2.82
CA LEU A 49 -0.40 7.99 1.96
C LEU A 49 -1.39 7.76 0.82
N ALA A 50 -0.91 7.81 -0.42
CA ALA A 50 -1.69 7.41 -1.58
C ALA A 50 -1.62 5.90 -1.72
N VAL A 51 -2.78 5.25 -1.85
CA VAL A 51 -2.88 3.79 -1.91
C VAL A 51 -3.73 3.38 -3.09
N GLU A 52 -3.28 2.38 -3.83
CA GLU A 52 -4.01 1.74 -4.92
C GLU A 52 -4.15 0.26 -4.64
N TRP A 53 -5.33 -0.28 -4.89
CA TRP A 53 -5.61 -1.72 -4.84
C TRP A 53 -5.80 -2.23 -6.27
N TRP A 54 -5.15 -3.33 -6.60
CA TRP A 54 -5.15 -3.92 -7.94
C TRP A 54 -5.47 -5.41 -7.87
N VAL A 55 -6.25 -5.88 -8.84
CA VAL A 55 -6.40 -7.29 -9.15
C VAL A 55 -5.87 -7.49 -10.57
N GLY A 56 -4.72 -8.14 -10.71
CA GLY A 56 -4.03 -8.22 -11.99
C GLY A 56 -3.76 -6.83 -12.54
N ASP A 57 -4.26 -6.53 -13.72
CA ASP A 57 -4.09 -5.24 -14.38
C ASP A 57 -5.25 -4.28 -14.12
N THR A 58 -6.20 -4.66 -13.26
CA THR A 58 -7.38 -3.83 -12.98
C THR A 58 -7.24 -3.16 -11.62
N GLN A 59 -7.28 -1.84 -11.61
CA GLN A 59 -7.33 -1.08 -10.37
C GLN A 59 -8.74 -1.15 -9.81
N THR A 60 -8.87 -1.71 -8.60
CA THR A 60 -10.18 -1.88 -7.96
C THR A 60 -10.55 -0.69 -7.09
N HIS A 61 -9.55 0.00 -6.54
CA HIS A 61 -9.78 1.15 -5.67
C HIS A 61 -8.51 1.98 -5.56
N ALA A 62 -8.66 3.27 -5.30
CA ALA A 62 -7.56 4.18 -5.02
C ALA A 62 -8.04 5.29 -4.10
N THR A 63 -7.20 5.67 -3.14
CA THR A 63 -7.53 6.75 -2.20
C THR A 63 -6.26 7.31 -1.58
N THR A 64 -6.37 8.47 -0.96
CA THR A 64 -5.32 9.02 -0.10
C THR A 64 -5.80 8.90 1.33
N LEU A 65 -5.05 8.18 2.16
CA LEU A 65 -5.40 7.93 3.54
C LEU A 65 -4.83 8.99 4.45
N ARG A 66 -5.63 9.43 5.44
CA ARG A 66 -5.21 10.42 6.44
C ARG A 66 -4.22 9.82 7.42
N PRO A 67 -3.26 10.62 7.92
CA PRO A 67 -2.36 10.15 8.97
C PRO A 67 -3.14 9.61 10.18
N TRP A 68 -2.65 8.55 10.78
CA TRP A 68 -3.13 7.91 12.01
C TRP A 68 -4.49 7.24 11.93
N ILE A 69 -5.48 7.90 11.31
CA ILE A 69 -6.88 7.44 11.36
C ILE A 69 -7.37 6.87 10.03
N GLY A 70 -6.64 7.07 8.94
CA GLY A 70 -7.05 6.57 7.64
C GLY A 70 -7.12 5.05 7.63
N VAL A 71 -8.18 4.52 7.01
CA VAL A 71 -8.35 3.09 6.81
C VAL A 71 -9.27 2.89 5.62
N ASP A 72 -8.92 1.91 4.79
CA ASP A 72 -9.78 1.52 3.68
C ASP A 72 -9.47 0.08 3.27
N ARG A 73 -10.34 -0.50 2.47
CA ARG A 73 -10.26 -1.89 2.08
C ARG A 73 -10.85 -2.10 0.70
N ALA A 74 -10.20 -2.96 -0.08
CA ALA A 74 -10.69 -3.35 -1.40
C ALA A 74 -10.12 -4.71 -1.78
N PRO A 75 -10.72 -5.41 -2.76
CA PRO A 75 -10.11 -6.62 -3.30
C PRO A 75 -8.78 -6.31 -3.98
N ALA A 76 -7.76 -7.12 -3.68
CA ALA A 76 -6.46 -6.94 -4.33
C ALA A 76 -5.58 -8.19 -4.23
N ASP A 77 -4.74 -8.38 -5.24
CA ASP A 77 -3.56 -9.22 -5.17
C ASP A 77 -2.29 -8.36 -5.23
N ARG A 78 -2.45 -7.04 -5.38
CA ARG A 78 -1.35 -6.09 -5.35
C ARG A 78 -1.83 -4.76 -4.77
N ILE A 79 -1.05 -4.21 -3.86
CA ILE A 79 -1.28 -2.88 -3.28
C ILE A 79 -0.07 -2.02 -3.60
N VAL A 80 -0.32 -0.80 -4.04
CA VAL A 80 0.73 0.18 -4.33
C VAL A 80 0.57 1.37 -3.40
N GLU A 81 1.62 1.73 -2.69
CA GLU A 81 1.64 2.86 -1.76
C GLU A 81 2.71 3.85 -2.19
N ALA A 82 2.37 5.13 -2.13
CA ALA A 82 3.27 6.20 -2.52
C ALA A 82 2.95 7.48 -1.75
N GLN A 83 3.87 8.44 -1.78
CA GLN A 83 3.56 9.79 -1.31
C GLN A 83 2.51 10.39 -2.26
N PRO A 84 1.50 11.08 -1.70
CA PRO A 84 0.49 11.73 -2.53
C PRO A 84 1.07 12.78 -3.44
#